data_3e9b9e20ded241fa976a2372e6d5e073
#
_entry.id   3e9b9e20ded241fa976a2372e6d5e073
#
_cell.length_a   1.000
_cell.length_b   1.000
_cell.length_c   1.000
_cell.angle_alpha   90.00
_cell.angle_beta   90.00
_cell.angle_gamma   90.00
#
_symmetry.space_group_name_H-M   'P 1'
#
loop_
_entity.id
_entity.type
_entity.pdbx_description
1 polymer ?
#
loop_
_entity_poly.entity_id
_entity_poly.type
_entity_poly.pdbx_seq_one_letter_code
_entity_poly.pdbx_strand_id
1 'polypeptide(L)'
;MGSKEVLIDFDGTVVTHEFPFVGKDIGAIPVLKQLVAKGHRLILFTMRSHKVYLHEDGLKRDCLQDAIDWFAQNDIPLYGINTNPTQHEWTDSPKAYGQLMIDDIAIGVPLAFDSKLSSRPYVDWFHLEMMLKGSSII
;
A
#
# COMPACT_ATOMS: atom_id res chain seq x y z
N MET A 1 -9.70 8.89 18.94
CA MET A 1 -8.75 9.39 17.94
C MET A 1 -9.46 9.55 16.61
N GLY A 2 -9.25 10.67 15.92
CA GLY A 2 -9.87 10.94 14.63
C GLY A 2 -9.37 10.06 13.51
N SER A 3 -10.11 10.00 12.42
CA SER A 3 -9.70 9.29 11.21
C SER A 3 -8.48 9.94 10.57
N LYS A 4 -7.66 9.12 9.93
CA LYS A 4 -6.44 9.56 9.26
C LYS A 4 -6.47 9.12 7.79
N GLU A 5 -5.85 9.91 6.93
CA GLU A 5 -5.48 9.45 5.60
C GLU A 5 -4.12 8.76 5.68
N VAL A 6 -4.05 7.55 5.16
CA VAL A 6 -2.88 6.69 5.22
C VAL A 6 -2.39 6.42 3.81
N LEU A 7 -1.16 6.85 3.53
CA LEU A 7 -0.52 6.57 2.24
C LEU A 7 0.09 5.17 2.31
N ILE A 8 -0.29 4.29 1.39
CA ILE A 8 0.13 2.89 1.36
C ILE A 8 0.84 2.61 0.03
N ASP A 9 2.11 2.22 0.09
CA ASP A 9 2.84 1.70 -1.06
C ASP A 9 2.37 0.28 -1.39
N PHE A 10 2.71 -0.23 -2.57
CA PHE A 10 2.27 -1.54 -3.04
C PHE A 10 3.37 -2.59 -2.99
N ASP A 11 4.32 -2.53 -3.95
CA ASP A 11 5.37 -3.55 -4.10
C ASP A 11 6.34 -3.54 -2.91
N GLY A 12 6.50 -4.68 -2.25
CA GLY A 12 7.32 -4.80 -1.05
C GLY A 12 6.67 -4.25 0.22
N THR A 13 5.47 -3.69 0.12
CA THR A 13 4.75 -3.11 1.25
C THR A 13 3.51 -3.93 1.60
N VAL A 14 2.60 -4.17 0.68
CA VAL A 14 1.40 -5.01 0.94
C VAL A 14 1.50 -6.38 0.29
N VAL A 15 2.39 -6.55 -0.66
CA VAL A 15 2.76 -7.81 -1.31
C VAL A 15 4.28 -7.84 -1.49
N THR A 16 4.84 -9.01 -1.81
CA THR A 16 6.27 -9.11 -2.13
C THR A 16 6.63 -8.36 -3.42
N HIS A 17 7.93 -8.13 -3.63
CA HIS A 17 8.46 -7.47 -4.84
C HIS A 17 8.46 -8.42 -6.02
N GLU A 18 7.41 -8.38 -6.83
CA GLU A 18 7.29 -9.20 -8.04
C GLU A 18 6.93 -8.36 -9.27
N PHE A 19 7.10 -7.03 -9.19
CA PHE A 19 6.81 -6.16 -10.33
C PHE A 19 7.41 -6.71 -11.64
N PRO A 20 6.68 -6.80 -12.75
CA PRO A 20 5.36 -6.19 -13.03
C PRO A 20 4.15 -7.00 -12.52
N PHE A 21 4.38 -8.19 -11.99
CA PHE A 21 3.31 -9.05 -11.46
C PHE A 21 2.87 -8.57 -10.08
N VAL A 22 1.73 -9.05 -9.62
CA VAL A 22 1.30 -8.87 -8.23
C VAL A 22 2.04 -9.88 -7.36
N GLY A 23 2.67 -9.39 -6.31
CA GLY A 23 3.44 -10.23 -5.39
C GLY A 23 2.57 -11.10 -4.49
N LYS A 24 3.24 -11.84 -3.60
CA LYS A 24 2.63 -12.77 -2.68
C LYS A 24 2.13 -12.07 -1.43
N ASP A 25 1.14 -12.67 -0.77
CA ASP A 25 0.62 -12.20 0.52
C ASP A 25 1.70 -12.23 1.60
N ILE A 26 1.75 -11.18 2.39
CA ILE A 26 2.69 -11.01 3.51
C ILE A 26 2.00 -10.60 4.80
N GLY A 27 0.69 -10.81 4.91
CA GLY A 27 -0.07 -10.52 6.12
C GLY A 27 -0.64 -9.12 6.21
N ALA A 28 -0.63 -8.35 5.12
CA ALA A 28 -1.13 -6.97 5.10
C ALA A 28 -2.65 -6.88 5.24
N ILE A 29 -3.37 -7.81 4.61
CA ILE A 29 -4.82 -7.72 4.43
C ILE A 29 -5.59 -7.53 5.73
N PRO A 30 -5.38 -8.35 6.79
CA PRO A 30 -6.12 -8.18 8.04
C PRO A 30 -5.85 -6.82 8.71
N VAL A 31 -4.62 -6.32 8.63
CA VAL A 31 -4.25 -5.05 9.26
C VAL A 31 -4.84 -3.88 8.49
N LEU A 32 -4.81 -3.91 7.16
CA LEU A 32 -5.45 -2.90 6.32
C LEU A 32 -6.96 -2.85 6.60
N LYS A 33 -7.60 -4.00 6.76
CA LYS A 33 -9.03 -4.06 7.14
C LYS A 33 -9.30 -3.46 8.50
N GLN A 34 -8.40 -3.64 9.47
CA GLN A 34 -8.51 -3.01 10.78
C GLN A 34 -8.41 -1.48 10.67
N LEU A 35 -7.50 -0.97 9.83
CA LEU A 35 -7.40 0.47 9.58
C LEU A 35 -8.71 1.03 9.02
N VAL A 36 -9.27 0.37 8.01
CA VAL A 36 -10.54 0.77 7.40
C VAL A 36 -11.70 0.71 8.43
N ALA A 37 -11.74 -0.35 9.23
CA ALA A 37 -12.78 -0.52 10.26
C ALA A 37 -12.72 0.56 11.34
N LYS A 38 -11.56 1.14 11.60
CA LYS A 38 -11.38 2.28 12.52
C LYS A 38 -11.73 3.62 11.85
N GLY A 39 -12.13 3.62 10.60
CA GLY A 39 -12.52 4.84 9.88
C GLY A 39 -11.38 5.54 9.17
N HIS A 40 -10.18 4.96 9.14
CA HIS A 40 -9.08 5.55 8.39
C HIS A 40 -9.29 5.35 6.89
N ARG A 41 -8.75 6.26 6.09
CA ARG A 41 -8.89 6.26 4.64
C ARG A 41 -7.55 5.95 4.00
N LEU A 42 -7.52 4.93 3.15
CA LEU A 42 -6.29 4.45 2.52
C LEU A 42 -6.13 5.09 1.15
N ILE A 43 -4.94 5.62 0.88
CA ILE A 43 -4.55 6.14 -0.43
C ILE A 43 -3.45 5.24 -0.94
N LEU A 44 -3.69 4.58 -2.07
CA LEU A 44 -2.65 3.83 -2.76
C LEU A 44 -1.61 4.82 -3.30
N PHE A 45 -0.36 4.67 -2.86
CA PHE A 45 0.74 5.57 -3.20
C PHE A 45 1.89 4.77 -3.78
N THR A 46 1.93 4.68 -5.11
CA THR A 46 2.77 3.71 -5.83
C THR A 46 3.41 4.33 -7.07
N MET A 47 4.57 3.80 -7.45
CA MET A 47 5.21 4.13 -8.72
C MET A 47 4.57 3.41 -9.92
N ARG A 48 3.67 2.46 -9.68
CA ARG A 48 2.92 1.82 -10.76
C ARG A 48 2.08 2.85 -11.51
N SER A 49 1.93 2.68 -12.81
CA SER A 49 1.16 3.58 -13.67
C SER A 49 0.26 2.77 -14.60
N HIS A 50 -0.68 3.47 -15.25
CA HIS A 50 -1.54 2.87 -16.29
C HIS A 50 -0.83 2.67 -17.63
N LYS A 51 0.46 2.98 -17.71
CA LYS A 51 1.22 2.74 -18.94
C LYS A 51 1.22 1.24 -19.25
N VAL A 52 0.65 0.89 -20.40
CA VAL A 52 0.54 -0.51 -20.85
C VAL A 52 1.71 -0.82 -21.76
N TYR A 53 2.41 -1.93 -21.47
CA TYR A 53 3.47 -2.44 -22.34
C TYR A 53 3.52 -3.96 -22.29
N LEU A 54 4.15 -4.54 -23.32
CA LEU A 54 4.32 -5.97 -23.43
C LEU A 54 5.42 -6.45 -22.48
N HIS A 55 5.13 -7.45 -21.69
CA HIS A 55 6.08 -8.09 -20.77
C HIS A 55 6.65 -9.39 -21.38
N GLU A 56 7.67 -9.96 -20.72
CA GLU A 56 8.35 -11.18 -21.15
C GLU A 56 7.42 -12.38 -21.26
N ASP A 57 6.34 -12.42 -20.47
CA ASP A 57 5.32 -13.48 -20.55
C ASP A 57 4.40 -13.36 -21.76
N GLY A 58 4.64 -12.38 -22.64
CA GLY A 58 3.83 -12.14 -23.84
C GLY A 58 2.54 -11.39 -23.59
N LEU A 59 2.24 -11.00 -22.37
CA LEU A 59 1.01 -10.28 -22.02
C LEU A 59 1.26 -8.79 -21.91
N LYS A 60 0.24 -8.00 -22.26
CA LYS A 60 0.19 -6.57 -21.96
C LYS A 60 -0.39 -6.38 -20.56
N ARG A 61 0.26 -5.52 -19.77
CA ARG A 61 -0.18 -5.27 -18.38
C ARG A 61 -0.37 -3.80 -18.13
N ASP A 62 -1.46 -3.48 -17.47
CA ASP A 62 -1.70 -2.21 -16.77
C ASP A 62 -1.39 -2.46 -15.30
N CYS A 63 -0.15 -2.18 -14.89
CA CYS A 63 0.33 -2.57 -13.56
C CYS A 63 -0.34 -1.79 -12.42
N LEU A 64 -0.79 -0.56 -12.67
CA LEU A 64 -1.54 0.19 -11.68
C LEU A 64 -2.94 -0.39 -11.51
N GLN A 65 -3.59 -0.77 -12.60
CA GLN A 65 -4.91 -1.41 -12.51
C GLN A 65 -4.84 -2.73 -11.75
N ASP A 66 -3.77 -3.51 -11.98
CA ASP A 66 -3.56 -4.76 -11.23
C ASP A 66 -3.47 -4.51 -9.71
N ALA A 67 -2.77 -3.44 -9.30
CA ALA A 67 -2.69 -3.07 -7.89
C ALA A 67 -4.05 -2.62 -7.33
N ILE A 68 -4.78 -1.80 -8.09
CA ILE A 68 -6.13 -1.35 -7.71
C ILE A 68 -7.05 -2.56 -7.54
N ASP A 69 -7.00 -3.49 -8.48
CA ASP A 69 -7.82 -4.71 -8.45
C ASP A 69 -7.49 -5.58 -7.23
N TRP A 70 -6.22 -5.61 -6.81
CA TRP A 70 -5.83 -6.34 -5.61
C TRP A 70 -6.59 -5.82 -4.37
N PHE A 71 -6.68 -4.50 -4.20
CA PHE A 71 -7.44 -3.92 -3.09
C PHE A 71 -8.93 -4.25 -3.21
N ALA A 72 -9.50 -4.13 -4.41
CA ALA A 72 -10.91 -4.45 -4.64
C ALA A 72 -11.25 -5.91 -4.38
N GLN A 73 -10.39 -6.83 -4.85
CA GLN A 73 -10.57 -8.27 -4.65
C GLN A 73 -10.49 -8.69 -3.18
N ASN A 74 -9.78 -7.91 -2.36
CA ASN A 74 -9.65 -8.17 -0.92
C ASN A 74 -10.62 -7.33 -0.08
N ASP A 75 -11.59 -6.67 -0.72
CA ASP A 75 -12.59 -5.83 -0.04
C ASP A 75 -11.95 -4.73 0.81
N ILE A 76 -10.90 -4.10 0.30
CA ILE A 76 -10.21 -2.99 0.95
C ILE A 76 -10.48 -1.73 0.13
N PRO A 77 -11.35 -0.81 0.60
CA PRO A 77 -11.67 0.40 -0.16
C PRO A 77 -10.49 1.36 -0.18
N LEU A 78 -10.27 2.00 -1.33
CA LEU A 78 -9.29 3.05 -1.50
C LEU A 78 -9.99 4.41 -1.54
N TYR A 79 -9.47 5.38 -0.78
CA TYR A 79 -9.94 6.75 -0.79
C TYR A 79 -9.38 7.53 -1.98
N GLY A 80 -8.17 7.21 -2.40
CA GLY A 80 -7.51 7.82 -3.54
C GLY A 80 -6.38 6.96 -4.07
N ILE A 81 -5.90 7.34 -5.26
CA ILE A 81 -4.80 6.65 -5.94
C ILE A 81 -3.78 7.71 -6.32
N ASN A 82 -2.61 7.67 -5.69
CA ASN A 82 -1.50 8.62 -5.84
C ASN A 82 -1.84 10.08 -5.51
N THR A 83 -3.07 10.38 -5.21
CA THR A 83 -3.54 11.73 -4.83
C THR A 83 -4.51 11.63 -3.68
N ASN A 84 -4.59 12.70 -2.87
CA ASN A 84 -5.63 12.86 -1.87
C ASN A 84 -6.76 13.67 -2.51
N PRO A 85 -7.97 13.09 -2.68
CA PRO A 85 -9.03 13.70 -3.49
C PRO A 85 -9.54 15.06 -3.00
N THR A 86 -9.37 15.38 -1.72
CA THR A 86 -9.92 16.60 -1.14
C THR A 86 -8.85 17.62 -0.75
N GLN A 87 -7.56 17.33 -0.91
CA GLN A 87 -6.52 18.30 -0.51
C GLN A 87 -6.53 19.57 -1.35
N HIS A 88 -7.06 19.53 -2.57
CA HIS A 88 -7.18 20.71 -3.44
C HIS A 88 -7.99 21.83 -2.81
N GLU A 89 -8.82 21.52 -1.82
CA GLU A 89 -9.63 22.51 -1.10
C GLU A 89 -8.77 23.45 -0.24
N TRP A 90 -7.54 23.05 0.09
CA TRP A 90 -6.69 23.83 0.99
C TRP A 90 -5.23 23.95 0.54
N THR A 91 -4.80 23.23 -0.50
CA THR A 91 -3.43 23.36 -1.02
C THR A 91 -3.36 23.00 -2.50
N ASP A 92 -2.41 23.64 -3.20
CA ASP A 92 -2.06 23.32 -4.59
C ASP A 92 -0.81 22.46 -4.68
N SER A 93 -0.29 21.97 -3.54
CA SER A 93 0.89 21.12 -3.52
C SER A 93 0.65 19.83 -4.29
N PRO A 94 1.59 19.39 -5.13
CA PRO A 94 1.50 18.09 -5.80
C PRO A 94 1.73 16.90 -4.85
N LYS A 95 2.26 17.16 -3.64
CA LYS A 95 2.52 16.10 -2.65
C LYS A 95 1.21 15.60 -2.07
N ALA A 96 0.93 14.31 -2.25
CA ALA A 96 -0.26 13.69 -1.66
C ALA A 96 -0.21 13.80 -0.13
N TYR A 97 -1.28 14.35 0.45
CA TYR A 97 -1.38 14.53 1.89
C TYR A 97 -1.84 13.26 2.58
N GLY A 98 -1.17 12.93 3.68
CA GLY A 98 -1.60 11.90 4.62
C GLY A 98 -0.93 12.13 5.96
N GLN A 99 -1.52 11.60 7.03
CA GLN A 99 -0.94 11.69 8.36
C GLN A 99 -0.06 10.48 8.70
N LEU A 100 -0.16 9.41 7.90
CA LEU A 100 0.67 8.21 8.03
C LEU A 100 1.11 7.78 6.65
N MET A 101 2.30 7.18 6.59
CA MET A 101 2.82 6.56 5.38
C MET A 101 3.39 5.19 5.74
N ILE A 102 2.97 4.16 5.01
CA ILE A 102 3.51 2.81 5.13
C ILE A 102 4.16 2.48 3.78
N ASP A 103 5.47 2.33 3.80
CA ASP A 103 6.29 2.15 2.61
C ASP A 103 7.56 1.40 3.02
N ASP A 104 7.95 0.39 2.25
CA ASP A 104 9.13 -0.44 2.54
C ASP A 104 10.44 0.35 2.48
N ILE A 105 10.44 1.52 1.82
CA ILE A 105 11.63 2.38 1.75
C ILE A 105 11.70 3.41 2.90
N ALA A 106 10.69 3.50 3.75
CA ALA A 106 10.68 4.47 4.84
C ALA A 106 11.64 4.04 5.96
N ILE A 107 12.47 4.99 6.43
CA ILE A 107 13.35 4.73 7.57
C ILE A 107 12.51 4.40 8.80
N GLY A 108 12.81 3.28 9.46
CA GLY A 108 12.11 2.86 10.67
C GLY A 108 10.94 1.93 10.44
N VAL A 109 10.53 1.69 9.20
CA VAL A 109 9.50 0.68 8.93
C VAL A 109 10.05 -0.72 9.29
N PRO A 110 9.29 -1.56 10.00
CA PRO A 110 9.75 -2.92 10.27
C PRO A 110 9.74 -3.75 8.98
N LEU A 111 10.85 -4.43 8.71
CA LEU A 111 11.02 -5.28 7.54
C LEU A 111 11.24 -6.73 7.96
N ALA A 112 10.76 -7.65 7.13
CA ALA A 112 10.98 -9.07 7.23
C ALA A 112 11.61 -9.59 5.95
N PHE A 113 12.25 -10.76 6.05
CA PHE A 113 12.84 -11.43 4.90
C PHE A 113 12.69 -12.94 5.04
N ASP A 114 12.13 -13.56 4.01
CA ASP A 114 12.08 -15.02 3.86
C ASP A 114 12.41 -15.33 2.39
N SER A 115 13.56 -15.95 2.17
CA SER A 115 14.06 -16.28 0.83
C SER A 115 13.13 -17.23 0.06
N LYS A 116 12.25 -17.95 0.76
CA LYS A 116 11.24 -18.82 0.13
C LYS A 116 10.09 -18.00 -0.47
N LEU A 117 9.85 -16.80 0.05
CA LEU A 117 8.78 -15.91 -0.40
C LEU A 117 9.27 -14.90 -1.43
N SER A 118 10.41 -14.27 -1.19
CA SER A 118 10.91 -13.17 -2.01
C SER A 118 12.42 -13.10 -1.98
N SER A 119 13.00 -12.51 -3.02
CA SER A 119 14.44 -12.20 -3.08
C SER A 119 14.79 -10.89 -2.37
N ARG A 120 13.79 -10.13 -1.90
CA ARG A 120 13.98 -8.82 -1.28
C ARG A 120 13.15 -8.72 0.01
N PRO A 121 13.62 -7.93 0.99
CA PRO A 121 12.84 -7.65 2.19
C PRO A 121 11.50 -6.99 1.86
N TYR A 122 10.54 -7.16 2.73
CA TYR A 122 9.20 -6.61 2.62
C TYR A 122 8.71 -6.18 4.00
N VAL A 123 7.64 -5.40 4.06
CA VAL A 123 7.11 -4.89 5.34
C VAL A 123 6.68 -6.03 6.24
N ASP A 124 7.14 -5.99 7.49
CA ASP A 124 6.78 -6.93 8.54
C ASP A 124 5.46 -6.49 9.18
N TRP A 125 4.36 -7.07 8.71
CA TRP A 125 3.02 -6.69 9.16
C TRP A 125 2.71 -7.12 10.59
N PHE A 126 3.39 -8.15 11.10
CA PHE A 126 3.24 -8.53 12.50
C PHE A 126 3.76 -7.41 13.43
N HIS A 127 4.95 -6.91 13.19
CA HIS A 127 5.52 -5.82 13.99
C HIS A 127 4.84 -4.49 13.70
N LEU A 128 4.46 -4.23 12.46
CA LEU A 128 3.74 -3.00 12.12
C LEU A 128 2.37 -2.95 12.81
N GLU A 129 1.65 -4.07 12.88
CA GLU A 129 0.38 -4.15 13.61
C GLU A 129 0.60 -3.77 15.09
N MET A 130 1.65 -4.28 15.72
CA MET A 130 1.98 -3.93 17.09
C MET A 130 2.25 -2.42 17.25
N MET A 131 2.96 -1.82 16.30
CA MET A 131 3.23 -0.38 16.31
C MET A 131 1.94 0.44 16.18
N LEU A 132 1.05 0.04 15.28
CA LEU A 132 -0.23 0.71 15.08
C LEU A 132 -1.12 0.61 16.32
N LYS A 133 -1.16 -0.55 16.96
CA LYS A 133 -1.88 -0.75 18.22
C LYS A 133 -1.27 0.08 19.37
N GLY A 134 0.06 0.05 19.47
CA GLY A 134 0.78 0.81 20.48
C GLY A 134 0.60 2.32 20.37
N SER A 135 0.32 2.81 19.16
CA SER A 135 0.05 4.23 18.87
C SER A 135 -1.44 4.56 18.86
N SER A 136 -2.29 3.63 19.28
CA SER A 136 -3.76 3.77 19.30
C SER A 136 -4.37 4.11 17.94
N ILE A 137 -3.77 3.63 16.84
CA ILE A 137 -4.28 3.84 15.48
C ILE A 137 -5.29 2.74 15.14
N ILE A 138 -5.06 1.54 15.62
CA ILE A 138 -6.01 0.41 15.53
C ILE A 138 -6.21 -0.28 16.84
#